data_87769a867d61946ded4e47c6e03c9c60
#
_entry.id   87769a867d61946ded4e47c6e03c9c60
#
_cell.length_a   1.000
_cell.length_b   1.000
_cell.length_c   1.000
_cell.angle_alpha   90.00
_cell.angle_beta   90.00
_cell.angle_gamma   90.00
#
_symmetry.space_group_name_H-M   'P 1'
#
loop_
_entity.id
_entity.type
_entity.pdbx_description
1 polymer ?
#
loop_
_entity_poly.entity_id
_entity_poly.type
_entity_poly.pdbx_seq_one_letter_code
_entity_poly.pdbx_strand_id
1 'polypeptide(L)'
;NTVVMKPSHDSPAIAAKFFEVLQEAGMPDGVVNFCPGSGSTFGAGLVEHPLTRFVAFTGSKEVGLDINQRAAKPQPGQKWIKRTILEMGGKDSIIVDADANLDAAVEGVAQAAFGFQGQKCSACSRAIVDEKIYDVFLERLKGRVSKITVGDPTENKPMGPVVSEKAMKSILDYIEVGKKEGRLIHGGGPAKDAGDGYFIQPTVIADIAPTARIAQEEIFGPVLAVIKARNFEDALAIANNTEFGLTGAVYSTSRDKLEKARTDFHVGNLYFNRKCTGAMVGAHPFGGFNMSGTDSKAGGPDYLLLFTQAKSVAEKIGDAGPIDDSMNRRGEESR
;
A
#
# COMPACT_ATOMS: atom_id res chain seq x y z
N ASN A 1 0.50 -13.01 22.69
CA ASN A 1 1.61 -12.30 22.05
C ASN A 1 1.74 -10.90 22.64
N THR A 2 2.96 -10.39 22.75
CA THR A 2 3.24 -9.00 23.07
C THR A 2 3.78 -8.28 21.85
N VAL A 3 3.57 -6.98 21.79
CA VAL A 3 3.91 -6.15 20.61
C VAL A 3 4.80 -4.99 21.04
N VAL A 4 5.87 -4.75 20.28
CA VAL A 4 6.61 -3.49 20.31
C VAL A 4 6.16 -2.67 19.10
N MET A 5 5.49 -1.55 19.33
CA MET A 5 4.98 -0.66 18.30
C MET A 5 5.96 0.48 18.06
N LYS A 6 6.68 0.43 16.93
CA LYS A 6 7.60 1.48 16.49
C LYS A 6 6.95 2.29 15.36
N PRO A 7 6.53 3.53 15.61
CA PRO A 7 5.95 4.37 14.57
C PRO A 7 6.98 4.87 13.56
N SER A 8 6.51 5.48 12.47
CA SER A 8 7.36 6.28 11.60
C SER A 8 8.05 7.38 12.38
N HIS A 9 9.29 7.72 11.99
CA HIS A 9 10.03 8.84 12.56
C HIS A 9 9.35 10.20 12.29
N ASP A 10 8.70 10.32 11.14
CA ASP A 10 8.05 11.55 10.68
C ASP A 10 6.67 11.79 11.30
N SER A 11 6.05 10.77 11.93
CA SER A 11 4.68 10.86 12.45
C SER A 11 4.47 10.10 13.78
N PRO A 12 5.30 10.31 14.81
CA PRO A 12 5.16 9.57 16.08
C PRO A 12 3.94 10.04 16.90
N ALA A 13 3.52 11.29 16.77
CA ALA A 13 2.45 11.87 17.57
C ALA A 13 1.08 11.18 17.34
N ILE A 14 0.73 10.89 16.09
CA ILE A 14 -0.53 10.21 15.77
C ILE A 14 -0.52 8.77 16.30
N ALA A 15 0.63 8.10 16.27
CA ALA A 15 0.78 6.77 16.82
C ALA A 15 0.69 6.77 18.37
N ALA A 16 1.20 7.82 19.03
CA ALA A 16 1.02 8.01 20.47
C ALA A 16 -0.47 8.18 20.83
N LYS A 17 -1.23 8.96 20.05
CA LYS A 17 -2.68 9.08 20.23
C LYS A 17 -3.41 7.75 20.03
N PHE A 18 -3.01 6.96 19.05
CA PHE A 18 -3.56 5.62 18.90
C PHE A 18 -3.23 4.72 20.10
N PHE A 19 -2.02 4.81 20.65
CA PHE A 19 -1.64 4.07 21.85
C PHE A 19 -2.47 4.48 23.07
N GLU A 20 -2.75 5.78 23.27
CA GLU A 20 -3.67 6.29 24.29
C GLU A 20 -5.08 5.67 24.15
N VAL A 21 -5.62 5.58 22.94
CA VAL A 21 -6.91 4.93 22.65
C VAL A 21 -6.91 3.45 23.06
N LEU A 22 -5.80 2.73 22.80
CA LEU A 22 -5.67 1.33 23.24
C LEU A 22 -5.70 1.20 24.77
N GLN A 23 -5.04 2.12 25.49
CA GLN A 23 -5.05 2.16 26.95
C GLN A 23 -6.46 2.46 27.50
N GLU A 24 -7.13 3.47 26.95
CA GLU A 24 -8.52 3.82 27.31
C GLU A 24 -9.50 2.67 27.02
N ALA A 25 -9.26 1.87 25.97
CA ALA A 25 -10.04 0.67 25.66
C ALA A 25 -9.76 -0.51 26.60
N GLY A 26 -8.90 -0.37 27.61
CA GLY A 26 -8.59 -1.40 28.61
C GLY A 26 -7.54 -2.41 28.15
N MET A 27 -6.65 -2.06 27.21
CA MET A 27 -5.54 -2.94 26.85
C MET A 27 -4.66 -3.21 28.07
N PRO A 28 -4.41 -4.48 28.46
CA PRO A 28 -3.56 -4.79 29.61
C PRO A 28 -2.13 -4.27 29.44
N ASP A 29 -1.52 -3.86 30.54
CA ASP A 29 -0.14 -3.37 30.56
C ASP A 29 0.85 -4.41 29.98
N GLY A 30 1.80 -3.94 29.20
CA GLY A 30 2.84 -4.76 28.59
C GLY A 30 2.41 -5.57 27.37
N VAL A 31 1.13 -5.57 26.97
CA VAL A 31 0.67 -6.23 25.73
C VAL A 31 1.12 -5.44 24.51
N VAL A 32 0.91 -4.14 24.48
CA VAL A 32 1.43 -3.23 23.45
C VAL A 32 2.38 -2.25 24.10
N ASN A 33 3.58 -2.14 23.57
CA ASN A 33 4.65 -1.27 24.09
C ASN A 33 5.01 -0.24 23.02
N PHE A 34 4.69 1.02 23.27
CA PHE A 34 4.97 2.12 22.36
C PHE A 34 6.44 2.56 22.48
N CYS A 35 7.20 2.39 21.41
CA CYS A 35 8.64 2.64 21.40
C CYS A 35 9.06 3.46 20.17
N PRO A 36 8.97 4.81 20.23
CA PRO A 36 9.46 5.66 19.16
C PRO A 36 10.99 5.58 19.07
N GLY A 37 11.51 5.63 17.84
CA GLY A 37 12.95 5.56 17.62
C GLY A 37 13.31 5.53 16.14
N SER A 38 14.60 5.69 15.84
CA SER A 38 15.07 5.66 14.45
C SER A 38 14.96 4.25 13.87
N GLY A 39 14.64 4.16 12.57
CA GLY A 39 14.59 2.87 11.87
C GLY A 39 15.95 2.19 11.77
N SER A 40 17.00 2.99 11.53
CA SER A 40 18.37 2.49 11.27
C SER A 40 19.08 1.92 12.50
N THR A 41 18.72 2.37 13.71
CA THR A 41 19.33 1.88 14.96
C THR A 41 18.34 1.06 15.77
N PHE A 42 17.30 1.68 16.32
CA PHE A 42 16.33 1.00 17.16
C PHE A 42 15.53 -0.05 16.37
N GLY A 43 15.05 0.29 15.17
CA GLY A 43 14.31 -0.65 14.32
C GLY A 43 15.16 -1.86 13.92
N ALA A 44 16.41 -1.63 13.50
CA ALA A 44 17.35 -2.70 13.17
C ALA A 44 17.61 -3.60 14.38
N GLY A 45 17.84 -3.01 15.56
CA GLY A 45 18.04 -3.75 16.81
C GLY A 45 16.83 -4.61 17.20
N LEU A 46 15.61 -4.09 17.00
CA LEU A 46 14.39 -4.88 17.21
C LEU A 46 14.29 -6.08 16.28
N VAL A 47 14.58 -5.89 14.99
CA VAL A 47 14.54 -6.98 14.00
C VAL A 47 15.58 -8.06 14.35
N GLU A 48 16.78 -7.68 14.75
CA GLU A 48 17.87 -8.60 15.08
C GLU A 48 17.72 -9.24 16.48
N HIS A 49 16.94 -8.63 17.39
CA HIS A 49 16.84 -9.12 18.76
C HIS A 49 16.40 -10.59 18.82
N PRO A 50 17.08 -11.47 19.60
CA PRO A 50 16.81 -12.92 19.62
C PRO A 50 15.40 -13.28 20.10
N LEU A 51 14.75 -12.43 20.88
CA LEU A 51 13.37 -12.63 21.33
C LEU A 51 12.30 -12.13 20.34
N THR A 52 12.67 -11.37 19.34
CA THR A 52 11.73 -10.97 18.26
C THR A 52 11.40 -12.20 17.42
N ARG A 53 10.11 -12.48 17.26
CA ARG A 53 9.63 -13.64 16.54
C ARG A 53 8.97 -13.30 15.22
N PHE A 54 8.16 -12.24 15.20
CA PHE A 54 7.47 -11.74 14.04
C PHE A 54 7.83 -10.28 13.83
N VAL A 55 7.97 -9.89 12.58
CA VAL A 55 8.12 -8.50 12.19
C VAL A 55 6.99 -8.18 11.21
N ALA A 56 6.04 -7.35 11.63
CA ALA A 56 5.03 -6.77 10.74
C ALA A 56 5.47 -5.34 10.40
N PHE A 57 5.68 -5.07 9.13
CA PHE A 57 6.25 -3.81 8.65
C PHE A 57 5.44 -3.25 7.49
N THR A 58 5.26 -1.94 7.51
CA THR A 58 4.78 -1.15 6.37
C THR A 58 5.77 -0.02 6.13
N GLY A 59 6.25 0.12 4.88
CA GLY A 59 7.20 1.16 4.51
C GLY A 59 7.78 0.97 3.11
N SER A 60 8.98 1.54 2.85
CA SER A 60 9.60 1.43 1.54
C SER A 60 10.11 0.01 1.25
N LYS A 61 10.21 -0.32 -0.05
CA LYS A 61 10.74 -1.60 -0.53
C LYS A 61 12.14 -1.86 0.02
N GLU A 62 13.02 -0.88 -0.03
CA GLU A 62 14.42 -1.00 0.42
C GLU A 62 14.50 -1.38 1.90
N VAL A 63 13.70 -0.73 2.73
CA VAL A 63 13.66 -1.02 4.18
C VAL A 63 13.02 -2.39 4.43
N GLY A 64 11.95 -2.74 3.73
CA GLY A 64 11.33 -4.06 3.85
C GLY A 64 12.28 -5.20 3.48
N LEU A 65 13.04 -5.06 2.40
CA LEU A 65 14.05 -6.04 2.00
C LEU A 65 15.21 -6.14 3.00
N ASP A 66 15.68 -5.01 3.56
CA ASP A 66 16.68 -5.01 4.64
C ASP A 66 16.17 -5.74 5.89
N ILE A 67 14.93 -5.48 6.30
CA ILE A 67 14.28 -6.19 7.41
C ILE A 67 14.23 -7.70 7.14
N ASN A 68 13.84 -8.11 5.95
CA ASN A 68 13.78 -9.52 5.59
C ASN A 68 15.15 -10.21 5.64
N GLN A 69 16.16 -9.54 5.12
CA GLN A 69 17.54 -10.03 5.16
C GLN A 69 18.06 -10.15 6.60
N ARG A 70 17.83 -9.14 7.45
CA ARG A 70 18.23 -9.18 8.88
C ARG A 70 17.50 -10.26 9.66
N ALA A 71 16.20 -10.41 9.44
CA ALA A 71 15.37 -11.40 10.10
C ALA A 71 15.79 -12.83 9.74
N ALA A 72 16.26 -13.04 8.51
CA ALA A 72 16.74 -14.35 8.06
C ALA A 72 18.08 -14.78 8.70
N LYS A 73 18.84 -13.84 9.26
CA LYS A 73 20.13 -14.14 9.91
C LYS A 73 19.92 -14.52 11.38
N PRO A 74 20.18 -15.79 11.78
CA PRO A 74 20.05 -16.21 13.18
C PRO A 74 20.98 -15.43 14.10
N GLN A 75 20.49 -15.07 15.28
CA GLN A 75 21.22 -14.38 16.31
C GLN A 75 21.59 -15.33 17.48
N PRO A 76 22.66 -15.07 18.21
CA PRO A 76 23.00 -15.87 19.42
C PRO A 76 21.80 -15.88 20.40
N GLY A 77 21.42 -17.08 20.88
CA GLY A 77 20.29 -17.28 21.80
C GLY A 77 18.90 -17.29 21.13
N GLN A 78 18.80 -17.08 19.82
CA GLN A 78 17.54 -17.22 19.08
C GLN A 78 17.11 -18.69 19.00
N LYS A 79 15.85 -18.97 19.33
CA LYS A 79 15.31 -20.35 19.37
C LYS A 79 14.35 -20.68 18.22
N TRP A 80 14.00 -19.71 17.37
CA TRP A 80 13.03 -19.85 16.28
C TRP A 80 13.48 -19.13 15.02
N ILE A 81 12.96 -19.55 13.90
CA ILE A 81 13.04 -18.80 12.64
C ILE A 81 12.06 -17.63 12.71
N LYS A 82 12.54 -16.41 12.51
CA LYS A 82 11.70 -15.22 12.46
C LYS A 82 10.84 -15.24 11.21
N ARG A 83 9.64 -14.67 11.33
CA ARG A 83 8.73 -14.45 10.20
C ARG A 83 8.59 -12.96 9.94
N THR A 84 8.55 -12.59 8.66
CA THR A 84 8.32 -11.23 8.22
C THR A 84 6.99 -11.13 7.48
N ILE A 85 6.22 -10.09 7.80
CA ILE A 85 5.01 -9.68 7.11
C ILE A 85 5.28 -8.27 6.63
N LEU A 86 5.48 -8.11 5.32
CA LEU A 86 5.95 -6.88 4.72
C LEU A 86 4.89 -6.31 3.79
N GLU A 87 4.51 -5.07 4.02
CA GLU A 87 3.71 -4.24 3.14
C GLU A 87 4.58 -3.09 2.65
N MET A 88 4.86 -3.07 1.35
CA MET A 88 5.82 -2.16 0.76
C MET A 88 5.17 -1.25 -0.29
N GLY A 89 5.99 -0.62 -1.11
CA GLY A 89 5.54 0.32 -2.11
C GLY A 89 4.69 -0.27 -3.23
N GLY A 90 4.23 0.61 -4.11
CA GLY A 90 3.45 0.26 -5.28
C GLY A 90 3.77 1.16 -6.48
N LYS A 91 3.48 0.66 -7.66
CA LYS A 91 3.46 1.42 -8.92
C LYS A 91 2.11 1.23 -9.60
N ASP A 92 1.08 1.58 -8.85
CA ASP A 92 -0.29 1.24 -9.13
C ASP A 92 -0.82 1.94 -10.37
N SER A 93 -1.64 1.22 -11.12
CA SER A 93 -2.18 1.73 -12.37
C SER A 93 -3.70 1.66 -12.44
N ILE A 94 -4.27 2.61 -13.15
CA ILE A 94 -5.66 2.59 -13.60
C ILE A 94 -5.65 2.47 -15.13
N ILE A 95 -6.22 1.39 -15.64
CA ILE A 95 -6.47 1.21 -17.08
C ILE A 95 -7.79 1.88 -17.42
N VAL A 96 -7.77 2.75 -18.45
CA VAL A 96 -8.95 3.40 -18.99
C VAL A 96 -9.14 2.92 -20.43
N ASP A 97 -10.08 2.00 -20.60
CA ASP A 97 -10.37 1.39 -21.90
C ASP A 97 -11.21 2.31 -22.80
N ALA A 98 -11.20 2.06 -24.10
CA ALA A 98 -11.89 2.87 -25.09
C ALA A 98 -13.42 3.03 -24.84
N ASP A 99 -14.05 2.04 -24.20
CA ASP A 99 -15.47 2.02 -23.88
C ASP A 99 -15.80 2.50 -22.45
N ALA A 100 -14.81 3.00 -21.71
CA ALA A 100 -14.98 3.44 -20.33
C ALA A 100 -15.94 4.62 -20.21
N ASN A 101 -16.66 4.69 -19.08
CA ASN A 101 -17.27 5.95 -18.66
C ASN A 101 -16.15 6.95 -18.33
N LEU A 102 -15.91 7.87 -19.25
CA LEU A 102 -14.75 8.75 -19.22
C LEU A 102 -14.77 9.72 -18.04
N ASP A 103 -15.94 10.23 -17.67
CA ASP A 103 -16.06 11.16 -16.53
C ASP A 103 -15.78 10.44 -15.21
N ALA A 104 -16.29 9.23 -15.03
CA ALA A 104 -16.01 8.40 -13.87
C ALA A 104 -14.52 8.01 -13.81
N ALA A 105 -13.91 7.69 -14.95
CA ALA A 105 -12.49 7.33 -15.04
C ALA A 105 -11.58 8.52 -14.66
N VAL A 106 -11.85 9.72 -15.20
CA VAL A 106 -11.12 10.96 -14.89
C VAL A 106 -11.20 11.29 -13.41
N GLU A 107 -12.41 11.22 -12.82
CA GLU A 107 -12.60 11.48 -11.39
C GLU A 107 -11.86 10.44 -10.53
N GLY A 108 -11.97 9.16 -10.88
CA GLY A 108 -11.30 8.07 -10.15
C GLY A 108 -9.78 8.16 -10.21
N VAL A 109 -9.21 8.49 -11.37
CA VAL A 109 -7.77 8.71 -11.55
C VAL A 109 -7.31 9.92 -10.73
N ALA A 110 -8.01 11.07 -10.83
CA ALA A 110 -7.63 12.27 -10.10
C ALA A 110 -7.66 12.06 -8.56
N GLN A 111 -8.73 11.43 -8.05
CA GLN A 111 -8.83 11.12 -6.62
C GLN A 111 -7.77 10.12 -6.15
N ALA A 112 -7.48 9.10 -6.95
CA ALA A 112 -6.49 8.08 -6.60
C ALA A 112 -5.05 8.61 -6.65
N ALA A 113 -4.74 9.50 -7.62
CA ALA A 113 -3.40 10.04 -7.81
C ALA A 113 -3.05 11.14 -6.79
N PHE A 114 -4.00 12.02 -6.47
CA PHE A 114 -3.72 13.24 -5.71
C PHE A 114 -4.27 13.25 -4.29
N GLY A 115 -5.21 12.34 -3.96
CA GLY A 115 -5.70 12.18 -2.60
C GLY A 115 -4.56 11.86 -1.63
N PHE A 116 -4.51 12.57 -0.50
CA PHE A 116 -3.41 12.50 0.47
C PHE A 116 -2.02 12.79 -0.15
N GLN A 117 -1.97 13.72 -1.11
CA GLN A 117 -0.75 14.14 -1.81
C GLN A 117 -0.03 13.00 -2.56
N GLY A 118 -0.75 11.94 -2.95
CA GLY A 118 -0.14 10.75 -3.55
C GLY A 118 0.75 9.93 -2.60
N GLN A 119 0.75 10.25 -1.30
CA GLN A 119 1.55 9.57 -0.28
C GLN A 119 0.82 8.33 0.25
N LYS A 120 0.43 7.45 -0.64
CA LYS A 120 -0.15 6.14 -0.35
C LYS A 120 0.56 5.08 -1.17
N CYS A 121 0.84 3.95 -0.57
CA CYS A 121 1.34 2.78 -1.30
C CYS A 121 0.42 2.39 -2.47
N SER A 122 -0.89 2.63 -2.34
CA SER A 122 -1.93 2.35 -3.34
C SER A 122 -2.30 3.54 -4.24
N ALA A 123 -1.58 4.67 -4.20
CA ALA A 123 -1.91 5.82 -5.03
C ALA A 123 -1.75 5.49 -6.52
N CYS A 124 -2.69 5.96 -7.35
CA CYS A 124 -2.57 5.85 -8.80
C CYS A 124 -1.38 6.67 -9.29
N SER A 125 -0.31 6.02 -9.67
CA SER A 125 0.89 6.66 -10.18
C SER A 125 1.03 6.53 -11.70
N ARG A 126 0.22 5.64 -12.32
CA ARG A 126 0.15 5.43 -13.77
C ARG A 126 -1.32 5.39 -14.23
N ALA A 127 -1.71 6.26 -15.15
CA ALA A 127 -2.94 6.11 -15.92
C ALA A 127 -2.59 5.54 -17.29
N ILE A 128 -3.09 4.35 -17.60
CA ILE A 128 -2.84 3.66 -18.87
C ILE A 128 -4.11 3.77 -19.70
N VAL A 129 -4.06 4.54 -20.78
CA VAL A 129 -5.26 4.98 -21.50
C VAL A 129 -5.23 4.48 -22.94
N ASP A 130 -6.32 3.90 -23.40
CA ASP A 130 -6.49 3.48 -24.81
C ASP A 130 -6.29 4.65 -25.75
N GLU A 131 -5.54 4.43 -26.84
CA GLU A 131 -5.16 5.48 -27.79
C GLU A 131 -6.34 6.22 -28.40
N LYS A 132 -7.50 5.55 -28.56
CA LYS A 132 -8.71 6.13 -29.17
C LYS A 132 -9.34 7.25 -28.33
N ILE A 133 -9.11 7.22 -27.03
CA ILE A 133 -9.68 8.20 -26.09
C ILE A 133 -8.61 9.05 -25.39
N TYR A 134 -7.34 8.84 -25.72
CA TYR A 134 -6.20 9.41 -25.00
C TYR A 134 -6.26 10.93 -24.90
N ASP A 135 -6.44 11.61 -26.02
CA ASP A 135 -6.40 13.08 -26.06
C ASP A 135 -7.60 13.71 -25.32
N VAL A 136 -8.80 13.14 -25.51
CA VAL A 136 -9.99 13.61 -24.78
C VAL A 136 -9.90 13.32 -23.30
N PHE A 137 -9.30 12.21 -22.90
CA PHE A 137 -9.00 11.89 -21.49
C PHE A 137 -8.05 12.93 -20.90
N LEU A 138 -6.95 13.25 -21.56
CA LEU A 138 -5.98 14.25 -21.10
C LEU A 138 -6.59 15.64 -20.92
N GLU A 139 -7.42 16.07 -21.86
CA GLU A 139 -8.13 17.35 -21.75
C GLU A 139 -9.01 17.38 -20.50
N ARG A 140 -9.86 16.36 -20.32
CA ARG A 140 -10.76 16.27 -19.16
C ARG A 140 -9.97 16.15 -17.86
N LEU A 141 -8.90 15.34 -17.83
CA LEU A 141 -8.04 15.19 -16.66
C LEU A 141 -7.38 16.51 -16.28
N LYS A 142 -6.84 17.26 -17.25
CA LYS A 142 -6.29 18.61 -17.03
C LYS A 142 -7.34 19.54 -16.41
N GLY A 143 -8.54 19.57 -16.98
CA GLY A 143 -9.65 20.38 -16.47
C GLY A 143 -10.10 19.97 -15.05
N ARG A 144 -9.99 18.68 -14.69
CA ARG A 144 -10.29 18.20 -13.34
C ARG A 144 -9.19 18.53 -12.35
N VAL A 145 -7.94 18.29 -12.72
CA VAL A 145 -6.77 18.49 -11.85
C VAL A 145 -6.53 19.96 -11.56
N SER A 146 -6.76 20.86 -12.50
CA SER A 146 -6.65 22.31 -12.31
C SER A 146 -7.59 22.88 -11.24
N LYS A 147 -8.63 22.14 -10.84
CA LYS A 147 -9.56 22.51 -9.76
C LYS A 147 -9.09 22.03 -8.38
N ILE A 148 -8.00 21.28 -8.29
CA ILE A 148 -7.46 20.80 -7.02
C ILE A 148 -6.66 21.94 -6.39
N THR A 149 -7.17 22.46 -5.27
CA THR A 149 -6.47 23.48 -4.50
C THR A 149 -5.48 22.84 -3.52
N VAL A 150 -4.35 23.48 -3.34
CA VAL A 150 -3.28 23.07 -2.40
C VAL A 150 -3.16 24.12 -1.32
N GLY A 151 -3.04 23.73 -0.07
CA GLY A 151 -2.89 24.68 1.05
C GLY A 151 -2.99 24.02 2.41
N ASP A 152 -3.21 24.84 3.42
CA ASP A 152 -3.30 24.40 4.81
C ASP A 152 -4.43 23.36 4.99
N PRO A 153 -4.13 22.15 5.51
CA PRO A 153 -5.13 21.11 5.73
C PRO A 153 -6.17 21.49 6.79
N THR A 154 -5.88 22.44 7.69
CA THR A 154 -6.86 22.94 8.66
C THR A 154 -8.02 23.71 8.00
N GLU A 155 -7.82 24.19 6.79
CA GLU A 155 -8.84 24.80 5.95
C GLU A 155 -9.59 23.81 5.06
N ASN A 156 -9.42 22.51 5.28
CA ASN A 156 -10.01 21.43 4.46
C ASN A 156 -9.65 21.52 2.96
N LYS A 157 -8.46 21.99 2.62
CA LYS A 157 -7.97 21.96 1.25
C LYS A 157 -7.84 20.50 0.78
N PRO A 158 -8.18 20.19 -0.49
CA PRO A 158 -8.07 18.84 -1.04
C PRO A 158 -6.66 18.25 -0.99
N MET A 159 -5.63 19.08 -1.04
CA MET A 159 -4.24 18.68 -0.90
C MET A 159 -3.52 19.57 0.12
N GLY A 160 -2.84 18.92 1.06
CA GLY A 160 -1.93 19.53 2.04
C GLY A 160 -0.46 19.40 1.62
N PRO A 161 0.47 19.59 2.58
CA PRO A 161 1.91 19.43 2.36
C PRO A 161 2.31 17.95 2.28
N VAL A 162 3.45 17.65 1.66
CA VAL A 162 4.10 16.35 1.82
C VAL A 162 4.82 16.28 3.16
N VAL A 163 5.17 15.08 3.60
CA VAL A 163 5.53 14.77 5.00
C VAL A 163 6.81 15.45 5.48
N SER A 164 7.76 15.79 4.59
CA SER A 164 9.05 16.36 4.98
C SER A 164 9.74 17.10 3.82
N GLU A 165 10.74 17.91 4.15
CA GLU A 165 11.61 18.58 3.17
C GLU A 165 12.33 17.55 2.27
N LYS A 166 12.81 16.46 2.85
CA LYS A 166 13.46 15.37 2.12
C LYS A 166 12.52 14.76 1.08
N ALA A 167 11.26 14.51 1.46
CA ALA A 167 10.24 14.01 0.56
C ALA A 167 9.96 15.01 -0.57
N MET A 168 9.77 16.30 -0.22
CA MET A 168 9.57 17.35 -1.22
C MET A 168 10.69 17.41 -2.24
N LYS A 169 11.95 17.41 -1.77
CA LYS A 169 13.12 17.44 -2.67
C LYS A 169 13.13 16.24 -3.62
N SER A 170 12.95 15.03 -3.09
CA SER A 170 12.91 13.80 -3.90
C SER A 170 11.81 13.85 -4.96
N ILE A 171 10.60 14.28 -4.58
CA ILE A 171 9.48 14.38 -5.51
C ILE A 171 9.75 15.42 -6.61
N LEU A 172 10.32 16.57 -6.26
CA LEU A 172 10.68 17.59 -7.24
C LEU A 172 11.76 17.09 -8.21
N ASP A 173 12.75 16.34 -7.72
CA ASP A 173 13.77 15.70 -8.58
C ASP A 173 13.12 14.74 -9.59
N TYR A 174 12.13 13.92 -9.15
CA TYR A 174 11.35 13.05 -10.07
C TYR A 174 10.49 13.84 -11.05
N ILE A 175 9.94 14.97 -10.66
CA ILE A 175 9.21 15.86 -11.59
C ILE A 175 10.15 16.34 -12.70
N GLU A 176 11.39 16.73 -12.38
CA GLU A 176 12.37 17.14 -13.38
C GLU A 176 12.80 15.98 -14.29
N VAL A 177 12.90 14.77 -13.77
CA VAL A 177 13.09 13.56 -14.59
C VAL A 177 11.90 13.38 -15.54
N GLY A 178 10.68 13.43 -15.02
CA GLY A 178 9.48 13.24 -15.81
C GLY A 178 9.30 14.28 -16.94
N LYS A 179 9.67 15.54 -16.69
CA LYS A 179 9.65 16.59 -17.74
C LYS A 179 10.59 16.27 -18.92
N LYS A 180 11.63 15.45 -18.70
CA LYS A 180 12.55 14.99 -19.75
C LYS A 180 12.04 13.73 -20.44
N GLU A 181 11.21 12.95 -19.74
CA GLU A 181 10.68 11.68 -20.25
C GLU A 181 9.34 11.81 -20.97
N GLY A 182 8.61 12.94 -20.75
CA GLY A 182 7.31 13.17 -21.35
C GLY A 182 6.89 14.64 -21.39
N ARG A 183 5.63 14.86 -21.68
CA ARG A 183 5.03 16.18 -21.84
C ARG A 183 4.28 16.61 -20.57
N LEU A 184 4.73 17.69 -19.94
CA LEU A 184 4.02 18.26 -18.77
C LEU A 184 2.64 18.81 -19.20
N ILE A 185 1.60 18.32 -18.55
CA ILE A 185 0.20 18.73 -18.79
C ILE A 185 -0.29 19.70 -17.72
N HIS A 186 0.10 19.49 -16.45
CA HIS A 186 -0.30 20.32 -15.32
C HIS A 186 0.73 20.25 -14.19
N GLY A 187 0.81 21.31 -13.37
CA GLY A 187 1.69 21.40 -12.21
C GLY A 187 3.16 21.51 -12.58
N GLY A 188 3.99 20.67 -11.98
CA GLY A 188 5.42 20.58 -12.32
C GLY A 188 6.35 21.32 -11.39
N GLY A 189 5.93 21.66 -10.17
CA GLY A 189 6.77 22.35 -9.20
C GLY A 189 6.12 22.59 -7.83
N PRO A 190 6.75 23.39 -6.97
CA PRO A 190 6.18 23.80 -5.70
C PRO A 190 4.89 24.60 -5.87
N ALA A 191 3.95 24.45 -4.96
CA ALA A 191 2.75 25.29 -4.86
C ALA A 191 3.06 26.54 -4.03
N LYS A 192 3.57 27.59 -4.68
CA LYS A 192 4.13 28.80 -4.01
C LYS A 192 3.09 29.59 -3.22
N ASP A 193 1.83 29.54 -3.60
CA ASP A 193 0.75 30.31 -2.97
C ASP A 193 0.06 29.54 -1.82
N ALA A 194 0.60 28.36 -1.45
CA ALA A 194 0.00 27.49 -0.43
C ALA A 194 0.44 27.80 1.02
N GLY A 195 1.31 28.80 1.23
CA GLY A 195 1.89 29.15 2.53
C GLY A 195 3.27 28.53 2.78
N ASP A 196 3.75 28.69 4.01
CA ASP A 196 5.02 28.10 4.44
C ASP A 196 4.84 26.60 4.68
N GLY A 197 5.58 25.76 3.94
CA GLY A 197 5.52 24.32 4.08
C GLY A 197 5.95 23.57 2.81
N TYR A 198 5.83 22.26 2.84
CA TYR A 198 6.31 21.36 1.78
C TYR A 198 5.22 21.09 0.74
N PHE A 199 4.69 22.14 0.11
CA PHE A 199 3.57 22.07 -0.82
C PHE A 199 4.03 21.87 -2.26
N ILE A 200 3.46 20.84 -2.94
CA ILE A 200 3.74 20.50 -4.33
C ILE A 200 2.44 20.55 -5.12
N GLN A 201 2.49 21.11 -6.33
CA GLN A 201 1.34 21.11 -7.24
C GLN A 201 1.01 19.68 -7.69
N PRO A 202 -0.29 19.31 -7.84
CA PRO A 202 -0.66 18.08 -8.50
C PRO A 202 -0.07 18.09 -9.92
N THR A 203 0.76 17.10 -10.23
CA THR A 203 1.57 17.08 -11.46
C THR A 203 1.15 15.94 -12.36
N VAL A 204 0.81 16.26 -13.61
CA VAL A 204 0.45 15.29 -14.66
C VAL A 204 1.47 15.38 -15.79
N ILE A 205 2.08 14.26 -16.12
CA ILE A 205 3.05 14.14 -17.22
C ILE A 205 2.55 13.07 -18.19
N ALA A 206 2.29 13.45 -19.42
CA ALA A 206 1.75 12.61 -20.49
C ALA A 206 2.83 12.10 -21.43
N ASP A 207 2.45 11.21 -22.34
CA ASP A 207 3.27 10.63 -23.38
C ASP A 207 4.49 9.86 -22.82
N ILE A 208 4.32 9.28 -21.61
CA ILE A 208 5.36 8.54 -20.90
C ILE A 208 5.52 7.14 -21.50
N ALA A 209 6.77 6.77 -21.80
CA ALA A 209 7.08 5.40 -22.18
C ALA A 209 6.88 4.43 -21.00
N PRO A 210 6.34 3.21 -21.21
CA PRO A 210 6.13 2.24 -20.13
C PRO A 210 7.39 1.90 -19.31
N THR A 211 8.57 2.05 -19.90
CA THR A 211 9.88 1.77 -19.28
C THR A 211 10.56 3.01 -18.69
N ALA A 212 9.95 4.19 -18.77
CA ALA A 212 10.49 5.43 -18.22
C ALA A 212 10.60 5.35 -16.68
N ARG A 213 11.54 6.07 -16.09
CA ARG A 213 11.76 6.05 -14.64
C ARG A 213 10.51 6.42 -13.86
N ILE A 214 9.79 7.48 -14.28
CA ILE A 214 8.57 7.87 -13.58
C ILE A 214 7.40 6.89 -13.80
N ALA A 215 7.51 5.94 -14.74
CA ALA A 215 6.55 4.85 -14.92
C ALA A 215 6.91 3.59 -14.11
N GLN A 216 8.16 3.47 -13.64
CA GLN A 216 8.67 2.27 -12.98
C GLN A 216 8.99 2.48 -11.49
N GLU A 217 9.58 3.61 -11.11
CA GLU A 217 10.03 3.89 -9.75
C GLU A 217 8.91 4.54 -8.92
N GLU A 218 8.77 4.16 -7.65
CA GLU A 218 7.81 4.76 -6.72
C GLU A 218 8.25 6.17 -6.34
N ILE A 219 7.40 7.18 -6.55
CA ILE A 219 7.70 8.59 -6.25
C ILE A 219 7.19 8.99 -4.86
N PHE A 220 6.08 8.40 -4.43
CA PHE A 220 5.38 8.69 -3.17
C PHE A 220 5.00 10.18 -3.02
N GLY A 221 4.45 10.74 -4.08
CA GLY A 221 4.09 12.15 -4.19
C GLY A 221 3.01 12.41 -5.24
N PRO A 222 2.55 13.66 -5.39
CA PRO A 222 1.44 14.01 -6.26
C PRO A 222 1.86 14.08 -7.75
N VAL A 223 2.37 12.97 -8.28
CA VAL A 223 2.86 12.85 -9.66
C VAL A 223 2.20 11.68 -10.37
N LEU A 224 1.53 11.96 -11.47
CA LEU A 224 0.86 10.99 -12.31
C LEU A 224 1.53 10.91 -13.68
N ALA A 225 1.98 9.72 -14.05
CA ALA A 225 2.41 9.37 -15.41
C ALA A 225 1.21 8.89 -16.24
N VAL A 226 0.96 9.48 -17.40
CA VAL A 226 -0.07 9.02 -18.33
C VAL A 226 0.59 8.34 -19.52
N ILE A 227 0.21 7.09 -19.74
CA ILE A 227 0.79 6.18 -20.73
C ILE A 227 -0.29 5.84 -21.75
N LYS A 228 0.05 5.89 -23.03
CA LYS A 228 -0.84 5.49 -24.12
C LYS A 228 -0.71 4.00 -24.37
N ALA A 229 -1.84 3.31 -24.45
CA ALA A 229 -1.93 1.90 -24.84
C ALA A 229 -2.64 1.76 -26.20
N ARG A 230 -2.19 0.87 -27.04
CA ARG A 230 -2.76 0.61 -28.38
C ARG A 230 -4.14 -0.07 -28.30
N ASN A 231 -4.34 -0.88 -27.29
CA ASN A 231 -5.56 -1.64 -27.03
C ASN A 231 -5.55 -2.17 -25.58
N PHE A 232 -6.59 -2.90 -25.20
CA PHE A 232 -6.74 -3.43 -23.84
C PHE A 232 -5.66 -4.45 -23.44
N GLU A 233 -5.23 -5.31 -24.35
CA GLU A 233 -4.16 -6.29 -24.13
C GLU A 233 -2.81 -5.61 -23.88
N ASP A 234 -2.50 -4.57 -24.67
CA ASP A 234 -1.32 -3.74 -24.47
C ASP A 234 -1.37 -3.00 -23.12
N ALA A 235 -2.55 -2.49 -22.73
CA ALA A 235 -2.76 -1.85 -21.44
C ALA A 235 -2.50 -2.80 -20.26
N LEU A 236 -2.98 -4.04 -20.33
CA LEU A 236 -2.70 -5.07 -19.33
C LEU A 236 -1.21 -5.43 -19.27
N ALA A 237 -0.56 -5.58 -20.44
CA ALA A 237 0.87 -5.84 -20.51
C ALA A 237 1.69 -4.70 -19.88
N ILE A 238 1.34 -3.45 -20.17
CA ILE A 238 1.97 -2.26 -19.56
C ILE A 238 1.71 -2.21 -18.04
N ALA A 239 0.49 -2.52 -17.61
CA ALA A 239 0.11 -2.52 -16.20
C ALA A 239 0.95 -3.51 -15.39
N ASN A 240 1.16 -4.72 -15.93
CA ASN A 240 1.93 -5.79 -15.31
C ASN A 240 3.45 -5.61 -15.42
N ASN A 241 3.93 -4.76 -16.32
CA ASN A 241 5.37 -4.54 -16.51
C ASN A 241 5.95 -3.60 -15.46
N THR A 242 6.00 -4.07 -14.23
CA THR A 242 6.60 -3.40 -13.06
C THR A 242 7.02 -4.45 -12.03
N GLU A 243 7.99 -4.12 -11.20
CA GLU A 243 8.38 -5.00 -10.08
C GLU A 243 7.35 -5.03 -8.94
N PHE A 244 6.38 -4.12 -8.93
CA PHE A 244 5.33 -4.02 -7.93
C PHE A 244 4.04 -4.73 -8.36
N GLY A 245 3.13 -4.95 -7.43
CA GLY A 245 1.84 -5.55 -7.68
C GLY A 245 0.85 -5.31 -6.54
N LEU A 246 0.71 -4.05 -6.08
CA LEU A 246 -0.12 -3.75 -4.92
C LEU A 246 -1.59 -3.60 -5.30
N THR A 247 -1.94 -2.53 -6.02
CA THR A 247 -3.32 -2.30 -6.46
C THR A 247 -3.40 -1.97 -7.94
N GLY A 248 -4.58 -2.20 -8.51
CA GLY A 248 -4.90 -1.81 -9.87
C GLY A 248 -6.39 -1.55 -10.04
N ALA A 249 -6.75 -0.82 -11.08
CA ALA A 249 -8.16 -0.68 -11.45
C ALA A 249 -8.33 -0.68 -12.96
N VAL A 250 -9.53 -1.05 -13.40
CA VAL A 250 -9.95 -1.02 -14.82
C VAL A 250 -11.28 -0.32 -14.94
N TYR A 251 -11.34 0.67 -15.81
CA TYR A 251 -12.58 1.28 -16.28
C TYR A 251 -12.91 0.74 -17.67
N SER A 252 -13.97 -0.03 -17.76
CA SER A 252 -14.53 -0.58 -19.01
C SER A 252 -16.00 -0.97 -18.81
N THR A 253 -16.79 -0.92 -19.84
CA THR A 253 -18.17 -1.44 -19.86
C THR A 253 -18.23 -2.89 -20.37
N SER A 254 -17.17 -3.39 -20.99
CA SER A 254 -17.07 -4.75 -21.50
C SER A 254 -16.85 -5.75 -20.37
N ARG A 255 -17.84 -6.64 -20.17
CA ARG A 255 -17.72 -7.72 -19.17
C ARG A 255 -16.55 -8.66 -19.47
N ASP A 256 -16.34 -8.99 -20.74
CA ASP A 256 -15.26 -9.90 -21.16
C ASP A 256 -13.88 -9.32 -20.82
N LYS A 257 -13.67 -8.02 -21.03
CA LYS A 257 -12.42 -7.33 -20.65
C LYS A 257 -12.22 -7.29 -19.14
N LEU A 258 -13.29 -7.06 -18.37
CA LEU A 258 -13.21 -7.09 -16.92
C LEU A 258 -12.88 -8.49 -16.39
N GLU A 259 -13.47 -9.56 -16.97
CA GLU A 259 -13.12 -10.93 -16.59
C GLU A 259 -11.69 -11.30 -17.03
N LYS A 260 -11.26 -10.84 -18.21
CA LYS A 260 -9.86 -10.96 -18.61
C LYS A 260 -8.92 -10.29 -17.62
N ALA A 261 -9.22 -9.06 -17.21
CA ALA A 261 -8.43 -8.37 -16.20
C ALA A 261 -8.43 -9.08 -14.85
N ARG A 262 -9.54 -9.70 -14.44
CA ARG A 262 -9.62 -10.52 -13.22
C ARG A 262 -8.57 -11.63 -13.18
N THR A 263 -8.30 -12.21 -14.33
CA THR A 263 -7.32 -13.31 -14.47
C THR A 263 -5.91 -12.79 -14.71
N ASP A 264 -5.76 -11.79 -15.58
CA ASP A 264 -4.47 -11.43 -16.16
C ASP A 264 -3.81 -10.20 -15.53
N PHE A 265 -4.55 -9.36 -14.78
CA PHE A 265 -3.96 -8.21 -14.11
C PHE A 265 -3.36 -8.64 -12.76
N HIS A 266 -2.05 -8.72 -12.70
CA HIS A 266 -1.31 -9.30 -11.58
C HIS A 266 -1.07 -8.29 -10.45
N VAL A 267 -2.10 -8.08 -9.63
CA VAL A 267 -2.08 -7.22 -8.44
C VAL A 267 -2.84 -7.84 -7.27
N GLY A 268 -2.44 -7.50 -6.07
CA GLY A 268 -3.07 -8.02 -4.86
C GLY A 268 -4.50 -7.53 -4.65
N ASN A 269 -4.81 -6.29 -5.05
CA ASN A 269 -6.15 -5.72 -4.98
C ASN A 269 -6.56 -5.12 -6.32
N LEU A 270 -7.56 -5.70 -6.97
CA LEU A 270 -8.07 -5.27 -8.27
C LEU A 270 -9.48 -4.68 -8.11
N TYR A 271 -9.72 -3.54 -8.75
CA TYR A 271 -10.99 -2.83 -8.70
C TYR A 271 -11.55 -2.56 -10.10
N PHE A 272 -12.87 -2.67 -10.26
CA PHE A 272 -13.55 -2.39 -11.51
C PHE A 272 -14.44 -1.16 -11.39
N ASN A 273 -14.34 -0.25 -12.36
CA ASN A 273 -15.13 0.98 -12.49
C ASN A 273 -15.13 1.85 -11.23
N ARG A 274 -14.02 1.84 -10.51
CA ARG A 274 -13.73 2.71 -9.36
C ARG A 274 -12.23 2.95 -9.24
N LYS A 275 -11.86 3.92 -8.40
CA LYS A 275 -10.46 4.21 -8.08
C LYS A 275 -9.72 3.02 -7.46
N CYS A 276 -8.41 2.92 -7.65
CA CYS A 276 -7.56 1.84 -7.11
C CYS A 276 -7.23 1.99 -5.62
N THR A 277 -7.72 3.03 -4.95
CA THR A 277 -7.52 3.29 -3.52
C THR A 277 -8.77 3.04 -2.70
N GLY A 278 -8.64 2.99 -1.37
CA GLY A 278 -9.76 2.92 -0.44
C GLY A 278 -10.27 1.50 -0.22
N ALA A 279 -9.37 0.57 0.06
CA ALA A 279 -9.72 -0.74 0.60
C ALA A 279 -10.43 -0.57 1.96
N MET A 280 -11.52 -1.32 2.16
CA MET A 280 -12.27 -1.35 3.42
C MET A 280 -11.85 -2.56 4.22
N VAL A 281 -11.46 -2.35 5.48
CA VAL A 281 -11.12 -3.44 6.41
C VAL A 281 -12.29 -4.41 6.54
N GLY A 282 -12.01 -5.70 6.46
CA GLY A 282 -13.00 -6.77 6.52
C GLY A 282 -13.73 -7.05 5.19
N ALA A 283 -13.86 -6.05 4.31
CA ALA A 283 -14.53 -6.21 3.00
C ALA A 283 -13.53 -6.37 1.84
N HIS A 284 -12.37 -5.69 1.93
CA HIS A 284 -11.32 -5.74 0.93
C HIS A 284 -9.99 -6.05 1.60
N PRO A 285 -9.69 -7.33 1.91
CA PRO A 285 -8.40 -7.73 2.47
C PRO A 285 -7.26 -7.19 1.60
N PHE A 286 -6.30 -6.50 2.26
CA PHE A 286 -5.30 -5.69 1.57
C PHE A 286 -3.90 -6.28 1.68
N GLY A 287 -3.21 -6.36 0.56
CA GLY A 287 -1.82 -6.80 0.47
C GLY A 287 -1.39 -7.05 -0.97
N GLY A 288 -0.11 -6.80 -1.26
CA GLY A 288 0.43 -6.78 -2.61
C GLY A 288 1.19 -8.04 -3.00
N PHE A 289 1.26 -8.26 -4.31
CA PHE A 289 2.11 -9.26 -4.97
C PHE A 289 3.51 -8.69 -5.26
N ASN A 290 4.42 -9.52 -5.71
CA ASN A 290 5.76 -9.16 -6.15
C ASN A 290 6.51 -8.36 -5.06
N MET A 291 7.19 -7.27 -5.42
CA MET A 291 7.93 -6.41 -4.49
C MET A 291 7.03 -5.45 -3.69
N SER A 292 5.71 -5.58 -3.79
CA SER A 292 4.79 -4.81 -2.95
C SER A 292 4.53 -5.46 -1.59
N GLY A 293 4.84 -6.74 -1.39
CA GLY A 293 4.67 -7.36 -0.08
C GLY A 293 4.83 -8.88 -0.07
N THR A 294 4.50 -9.47 1.07
CA THR A 294 4.58 -10.91 1.33
C THR A 294 3.22 -11.61 1.15
N ASP A 295 2.34 -11.09 0.31
CA ASP A 295 0.99 -11.61 0.01
C ASP A 295 0.06 -11.74 1.23
N SER A 296 0.41 -11.11 2.31
CA SER A 296 -0.40 -11.11 3.53
C SER A 296 -1.60 -10.20 3.38
N LYS A 297 -2.82 -10.72 3.51
CA LYS A 297 -4.06 -9.96 3.30
C LYS A 297 -4.53 -9.31 4.59
N ALA A 298 -3.96 -8.14 4.95
CA ALA A 298 -4.34 -7.37 6.13
C ALA A 298 -5.86 -7.08 6.15
N GLY A 299 -6.50 -7.30 7.30
CA GLY A 299 -7.95 -7.20 7.44
C GLY A 299 -8.73 -8.39 6.85
N GLY A 300 -8.04 -9.42 6.34
CA GLY A 300 -8.64 -10.67 5.92
C GLY A 300 -8.83 -11.67 7.08
N PRO A 301 -9.70 -12.69 6.89
CA PRO A 301 -9.99 -13.67 7.94
C PRO A 301 -8.75 -14.47 8.37
N ASP A 302 -7.82 -14.71 7.46
CA ASP A 302 -6.62 -15.52 7.71
C ASP A 302 -5.43 -14.71 8.25
N TYR A 303 -5.54 -13.37 8.32
CA TYR A 303 -4.40 -12.53 8.68
C TYR A 303 -3.87 -12.82 10.08
N LEU A 304 -4.75 -13.02 11.07
CA LEU A 304 -4.33 -13.32 12.44
C LEU A 304 -3.63 -14.68 12.57
N LEU A 305 -3.90 -15.62 11.68
CA LEU A 305 -3.23 -16.92 11.66
C LEU A 305 -1.73 -16.79 11.40
N LEU A 306 -1.29 -15.75 10.71
CA LEU A 306 0.12 -15.46 10.46
C LEU A 306 0.94 -15.28 11.75
N PHE A 307 0.28 -14.83 12.84
CA PHE A 307 0.88 -14.58 14.15
C PHE A 307 0.71 -15.73 15.12
N THR A 308 0.17 -16.85 14.67
CA THR A 308 -0.05 -18.05 15.49
C THR A 308 0.88 -19.17 15.12
N GLN A 309 0.98 -20.16 15.99
CA GLN A 309 1.74 -21.38 15.73
C GLN A 309 0.84 -22.58 15.99
N ALA A 310 0.56 -23.33 14.93
CA ALA A 310 -0.22 -24.56 15.05
C ALA A 310 0.59 -25.65 15.80
N LYS A 311 -0.09 -26.39 16.67
CA LYS A 311 0.45 -27.55 17.35
C LYS A 311 -0.46 -28.76 17.06
N SER A 312 0.13 -29.82 16.53
CA SER A 312 -0.57 -31.10 16.43
C SER A 312 -0.32 -31.94 17.68
N VAL A 313 -1.38 -32.51 18.23
CA VAL A 313 -1.31 -33.40 19.38
C VAL A 313 -1.94 -34.73 18.98
N ALA A 314 -1.22 -35.82 19.15
CA ALA A 314 -1.72 -37.16 18.96
C ALA A 314 -1.47 -37.99 20.23
N GLU A 315 -2.46 -38.76 20.66
CA GLU A 315 -2.40 -39.65 21.79
C GLU A 315 -2.71 -41.07 21.34
N LYS A 316 -1.88 -42.04 21.71
CA LYS A 316 -2.18 -43.45 21.49
C LYS A 316 -3.14 -43.93 22.59
N ILE A 317 -4.34 -44.31 22.21
CA ILE A 317 -5.33 -44.91 23.09
C ILE A 317 -5.22 -46.43 22.95
N GLY A 318 -5.15 -47.18 24.07
CA GLY A 318 -5.25 -48.65 24.01
C GLY A 318 -4.24 -49.47 24.82
N ASP A 319 -3.05 -48.92 25.17
CA ASP A 319 -2.08 -49.61 26.03
C ASP A 319 -1.73 -48.82 27.33
N ALA A 320 -2.32 -47.67 27.52
CA ALA A 320 -2.10 -46.77 28.63
C ALA A 320 -3.17 -46.94 29.71
N GLY A 321 -3.25 -48.12 30.35
CA GLY A 321 -4.14 -48.29 31.51
C GLY A 321 -5.63 -47.92 31.37
N PRO A 322 -6.48 -48.13 32.35
CA PRO A 322 -7.88 -47.73 32.27
C PRO A 322 -7.96 -46.19 32.10
N ILE A 323 -8.67 -45.75 31.05
CA ILE A 323 -9.06 -44.34 30.89
C ILE A 323 -9.76 -43.92 32.17
N ASP A 324 -9.27 -42.92 32.87
CA ASP A 324 -9.92 -42.33 34.01
C ASP A 324 -11.34 -41.84 33.58
N ASP A 325 -12.37 -42.51 34.03
CA ASP A 325 -13.77 -42.26 33.71
C ASP A 325 -14.27 -40.87 34.15
N SER A 326 -13.42 -40.08 34.80
CA SER A 326 -13.75 -38.71 35.22
C SER A 326 -14.09 -37.76 34.04
N MET A 327 -13.64 -38.09 32.83
CA MET A 327 -13.98 -37.32 31.64
C MET A 327 -15.38 -37.63 31.09
N ASN A 328 -15.90 -38.83 31.32
CA ASN A 328 -17.25 -39.22 30.85
C ASN A 328 -18.38 -38.64 31.73
N ARG A 329 -18.11 -38.25 32.96
CA ARG A 329 -19.13 -37.76 33.91
C ARG A 329 -19.53 -36.29 33.68
N ARG A 330 -18.79 -35.53 32.88
CA ARG A 330 -19.16 -34.13 32.53
C ARG A 330 -20.30 -34.02 31.52
N GLY A 331 -20.69 -35.09 30.87
CA GLY A 331 -21.81 -35.13 29.93
C GLY A 331 -23.16 -35.48 30.50
N GLU A 332 -23.23 -35.98 31.75
CA GLU A 332 -24.48 -36.42 32.40
C GLU A 332 -25.10 -35.39 33.37
N GLU A 333 -24.31 -34.38 33.78
CA GLU A 333 -24.84 -33.31 34.70
C GLU A 333 -25.43 -32.11 33.95
N SER A 334 -25.56 -32.17 32.60
CA SER A 334 -26.15 -31.09 31.77
C SER A 334 -27.36 -31.57 30.95
N ARG A 335 -28.15 -32.51 31.47
CA ARG A 335 -29.47 -32.83 30.92
C ARG A 335 -30.57 -32.53 31.88
#